data_08691cc297e6c9699d515b38a4e01316
#
_entry.id   08691cc297e6c9699d515b38a4e01316
#
_cell.length_a   1.000
_cell.length_b   1.000
_cell.length_c   1.000
_cell.angle_alpha   90.00
_cell.angle_beta   90.00
_cell.angle_gamma   90.00
#
_symmetry.space_group_name_H-M   'P 1'
#
loop_
_entity.id
_entity.type
_entity.pdbx_description
1 polymer ?
#
loop_
_entity_poly.entity_id
_entity_poly.type
_entity_poly.pdbx_seq_one_letter_code
_entity_poly.pdbx_strand_id
1 'polypeptide(L)'
;ISLLNRLESEGFSDEVYGLFKKSLETLAQLHIKGDEGLDYNNCLTNKEFGKQAIMADLLYFKYYFLDALRKPYDKQKLIDDFEALSNYLTHTEYKYFMFRDFQSRNIMVRNNEPFFIDYQGGMKGAPQYDVASMLWQARANLPDEWKNSLLEDYMNAFENIIGQAI
;
A
#
# COMPACT_ATOMS: atom_id res chain seq x y z
N ILE A 1 -2.20 11.19 17.35
CA ILE A 1 -3.27 11.24 16.35
C ILE A 1 -2.79 10.57 15.07
N SER A 2 -3.70 10.18 14.16
CA SER A 2 -3.27 9.61 12.88
C SER A 2 -2.73 10.67 11.91
N LEU A 3 -1.89 10.24 10.95
CA LEU A 3 -1.40 11.12 9.88
C LEU A 3 -2.55 11.69 9.04
N LEU A 4 -3.62 10.90 8.83
CA LEU A 4 -4.82 11.39 8.18
C LEU A 4 -5.45 12.56 8.94
N ASN A 5 -5.58 12.45 10.27
CA ASN A 5 -6.14 13.53 11.09
C ASN A 5 -5.23 14.79 11.10
N ARG A 6 -3.89 14.60 11.02
CA ARG A 6 -2.95 15.72 10.84
C ARG A 6 -3.21 16.43 9.51
N LEU A 7 -3.32 15.66 8.41
CA LEU A 7 -3.64 16.20 7.09
C LEU A 7 -4.99 16.94 7.08
N GLU A 8 -6.04 16.37 7.69
CA GLU A 8 -7.37 16.99 7.76
C GLU A 8 -7.37 18.29 8.56
N SER A 9 -6.53 18.41 9.59
CA SER A 9 -6.47 19.60 10.47
C SER A 9 -5.50 20.68 9.99
N GLU A 10 -4.39 20.31 9.34
CA GLU A 10 -3.29 21.21 8.97
C GLU A 10 -3.19 21.45 7.46
N GLY A 11 -3.96 20.69 6.67
CA GLY A 11 -3.92 20.76 5.21
C GLY A 11 -2.60 20.24 4.62
N PHE A 12 -2.32 20.66 3.39
CA PHE A 12 -1.10 20.28 2.65
C PHE A 12 0.08 21.18 3.02
N SER A 13 0.52 21.10 4.27
CA SER A 13 1.68 21.84 4.79
C SER A 13 2.99 21.06 4.58
N ASP A 14 4.13 21.77 4.62
CA ASP A 14 5.46 21.15 4.53
C ASP A 14 5.71 20.15 5.67
N GLU A 15 5.16 20.42 6.85
CA GLU A 15 5.26 19.51 8.00
C GLU A 15 4.52 18.20 7.76
N VAL A 16 3.30 18.28 7.23
CA VAL A 16 2.51 17.09 6.86
C VAL A 16 3.18 16.34 5.71
N TYR A 17 3.71 17.05 4.68
CA TYR A 17 4.50 16.43 3.62
C TYR A 17 5.69 15.65 4.19
N GLY A 18 6.45 16.25 5.10
CA GLY A 18 7.58 15.58 5.76
C GLY A 18 7.21 14.30 6.48
N LEU A 19 6.02 14.24 7.09
CA LEU A 19 5.50 13.02 7.73
C LEU A 19 5.14 11.93 6.72
N PHE A 20 4.54 12.27 5.57
CA PHE A 20 4.28 11.34 4.47
C PHE A 20 5.59 10.79 3.90
N LYS A 21 6.56 11.67 3.60
CA LYS A 21 7.89 11.30 3.12
C LYS A 21 8.59 10.33 4.09
N LYS A 22 8.68 10.69 5.36
CA LYS A 22 9.31 9.85 6.39
C LYS A 22 8.63 8.49 6.54
N SER A 23 7.30 8.45 6.40
CA SER A 23 6.55 7.20 6.43
C SER A 23 6.91 6.30 5.24
N LEU A 24 7.05 6.86 4.04
CA LEU A 24 7.42 6.11 2.84
C LEU A 24 8.89 5.66 2.86
N GLU A 25 9.82 6.48 3.36
CA GLU A 25 11.22 6.10 3.57
C GLU A 25 11.34 4.94 4.56
N THR A 26 10.55 4.98 5.64
CA THR A 26 10.47 3.89 6.62
C THR A 26 9.80 2.64 6.03
N LEU A 27 8.78 2.80 5.18
CA LEU A 27 8.14 1.71 4.47
C LEU A 27 9.14 0.99 3.54
N ALA A 28 10.00 1.71 2.81
CA ALA A 28 11.03 1.13 1.97
C ALA A 28 11.98 0.24 2.80
N GLN A 29 12.38 0.69 4.00
CA GLN A 29 13.16 -0.13 4.93
C GLN A 29 12.40 -1.36 5.40
N LEU A 30 11.12 -1.21 5.71
CA LEU A 30 10.27 -2.30 6.18
C LEU A 30 10.07 -3.35 5.09
N HIS A 31 9.86 -2.96 3.84
CA HIS A 31 9.75 -3.88 2.72
C HIS A 31 10.97 -4.78 2.61
N ILE A 32 12.18 -4.22 2.62
CA ILE A 32 13.42 -4.96 2.37
C ILE A 32 13.87 -5.69 3.64
N LYS A 33 14.10 -4.95 4.74
CA LYS A 33 14.62 -5.52 5.98
C LYS A 33 13.60 -6.37 6.73
N GLY A 34 12.31 -6.05 6.60
CA GLY A 34 11.23 -6.84 7.18
C GLY A 34 11.01 -8.19 6.49
N ASP A 35 11.48 -8.35 5.24
CA ASP A 35 11.45 -9.62 4.51
C ASP A 35 12.58 -10.56 4.96
N GLU A 36 13.69 -10.03 5.48
CA GLU A 36 14.87 -10.79 5.85
C GLU A 36 14.57 -11.78 6.99
N GLY A 37 14.60 -13.07 6.68
CA GLY A 37 14.39 -14.15 7.65
C GLY A 37 12.95 -14.30 8.17
N LEU A 38 11.99 -13.59 7.60
CA LEU A 38 10.58 -13.71 7.97
C LEU A 38 9.98 -15.02 7.49
N ASP A 39 9.42 -15.82 8.40
CA ASP A 39 8.67 -17.03 8.05
C ASP A 39 7.20 -16.68 7.76
N TYR A 40 6.88 -16.56 6.48
CA TYR A 40 5.52 -16.28 6.00
C TYR A 40 4.49 -17.38 6.28
N ASN A 41 4.91 -18.56 6.79
CA ASN A 41 3.97 -19.57 7.27
C ASN A 41 3.21 -19.12 8.52
N ASN A 42 3.72 -18.13 9.23
CA ASN A 42 3.11 -17.55 10.42
C ASN A 42 2.16 -16.39 10.14
N CYS A 43 1.97 -15.99 8.86
CA CYS A 43 1.01 -14.95 8.51
C CYS A 43 -0.43 -15.37 8.83
N LEU A 44 -1.23 -14.45 9.39
CA LEU A 44 -2.59 -14.75 9.86
C LEU A 44 -3.57 -15.04 8.71
N THR A 45 -3.37 -14.43 7.54
CA THR A 45 -4.30 -14.54 6.41
C THR A 45 -3.76 -15.48 5.32
N ASN A 46 -2.82 -14.99 4.54
CA ASN A 46 -2.16 -15.73 3.47
C ASN A 46 -0.65 -15.50 3.55
N LYS A 47 0.13 -16.46 3.07
CA LYS A 47 1.59 -16.32 2.98
C LYS A 47 2.00 -15.24 1.99
N GLU A 48 1.23 -15.12 0.90
CA GLU A 48 1.53 -14.27 -0.24
C GLU A 48 0.28 -13.60 -0.79
N PHE A 49 0.42 -12.35 -1.24
CA PHE A 49 -0.57 -11.62 -2.02
C PHE A 49 -0.52 -12.07 -3.48
N GLY A 50 -0.94 -13.32 -3.70
CA GLY A 50 -1.00 -13.94 -5.01
C GLY A 50 -2.36 -13.79 -5.68
N LYS A 51 -2.57 -14.52 -6.79
CA LYS A 51 -3.78 -14.42 -7.62
C LYS A 51 -5.09 -14.53 -6.83
N GLN A 52 -5.16 -15.45 -5.84
CA GLN A 52 -6.38 -15.64 -5.04
C GLN A 52 -6.69 -14.44 -4.15
N ALA A 53 -5.67 -13.85 -3.52
CA ALA A 53 -5.84 -12.68 -2.67
C ALA A 53 -6.24 -11.44 -3.50
N ILE A 54 -5.62 -11.25 -4.66
CA ILE A 54 -6.00 -10.19 -5.62
C ILE A 54 -7.44 -10.37 -6.10
N MET A 55 -7.81 -11.59 -6.48
CA MET A 55 -9.18 -11.90 -6.90
C MET A 55 -10.19 -11.63 -5.78
N ALA A 56 -9.85 -11.93 -4.52
CA ALA A 56 -10.72 -11.63 -3.38
C ALA A 56 -10.96 -10.12 -3.22
N ASP A 57 -9.92 -9.29 -3.39
CA ASP A 57 -10.04 -7.82 -3.35
C ASP A 57 -10.88 -7.29 -4.53
N LEU A 58 -10.73 -7.86 -5.73
CA LEU A 58 -11.54 -7.50 -6.90
C LEU A 58 -13.01 -7.90 -6.71
N LEU A 59 -13.28 -9.06 -6.10
CA LEU A 59 -14.63 -9.47 -5.74
C LEU A 59 -15.21 -8.59 -4.63
N TYR A 60 -14.41 -8.17 -3.66
CA TYR A 60 -14.82 -7.17 -2.66
C TYR A 60 -15.26 -5.86 -3.32
N PHE A 61 -14.46 -5.33 -4.27
CA PHE A 61 -14.85 -4.17 -5.08
C PHE A 61 -16.17 -4.39 -5.82
N LYS A 62 -16.35 -5.56 -6.45
CA LYS A 62 -17.60 -5.89 -7.13
C LYS A 62 -18.80 -5.82 -6.19
N TYR A 63 -18.73 -6.53 -5.04
CA TYR A 63 -19.88 -6.63 -4.14
C TYR A 63 -20.18 -5.33 -3.40
N TYR A 64 -19.16 -4.67 -2.89
CA TYR A 64 -19.33 -3.50 -2.02
C TYR A 64 -19.35 -2.16 -2.76
N PHE A 65 -18.97 -2.15 -4.03
CA PHE A 65 -19.03 -0.94 -4.85
C PHE A 65 -19.99 -1.09 -6.04
N LEU A 66 -19.74 -2.01 -6.97
CA LEU A 66 -20.55 -2.12 -8.17
C LEU A 66 -21.98 -2.55 -7.86
N ASP A 67 -22.16 -3.62 -7.10
CA ASP A 67 -23.47 -4.16 -6.77
C ASP A 67 -24.21 -3.26 -5.77
N ALA A 68 -23.52 -2.76 -4.74
CA ALA A 68 -24.12 -1.85 -3.74
C ALA A 68 -24.61 -0.54 -4.37
N LEU A 69 -23.89 0.00 -5.34
CA LEU A 69 -24.27 1.20 -6.07
C LEU A 69 -25.16 0.91 -7.30
N ARG A 70 -25.51 -0.36 -7.52
CA ARG A 70 -26.32 -0.82 -8.66
C ARG A 70 -25.74 -0.32 -10.01
N LYS A 71 -24.42 -0.31 -10.15
CA LYS A 71 -23.75 0.07 -11.40
C LYS A 71 -23.95 -1.03 -12.43
N PRO A 72 -24.41 -0.70 -13.65
CA PRO A 72 -24.53 -1.69 -14.71
C PRO A 72 -23.14 -2.13 -15.20
N TYR A 73 -22.95 -3.44 -15.40
CA TYR A 73 -21.75 -4.01 -16.00
C TYR A 73 -22.08 -5.31 -16.72
N ASP A 74 -21.28 -5.65 -17.72
CA ASP A 74 -21.30 -6.97 -18.37
C ASP A 74 -20.55 -7.97 -17.47
N LYS A 75 -21.24 -9.03 -17.04
CA LYS A 75 -20.69 -10.00 -16.10
C LYS A 75 -19.50 -10.76 -16.66
N GLN A 76 -19.56 -11.13 -17.96
CA GLN A 76 -18.48 -11.88 -18.58
C GLN A 76 -17.23 -11.03 -18.71
N LYS A 77 -17.38 -9.81 -19.24
CA LYS A 77 -16.26 -8.87 -19.38
C LYS A 77 -15.62 -8.53 -18.04
N LEU A 78 -16.43 -8.35 -16.97
CA LEU A 78 -15.87 -8.06 -15.65
C LEU A 78 -15.02 -9.23 -15.12
N ILE A 79 -15.45 -10.48 -15.36
CA ILE A 79 -14.65 -11.65 -14.97
C ILE A 79 -13.36 -11.72 -15.81
N ASP A 80 -13.45 -11.50 -17.11
CA ASP A 80 -12.30 -11.50 -18.01
C ASP A 80 -11.28 -10.40 -17.61
N ASP A 81 -11.77 -9.19 -17.26
CA ASP A 81 -10.94 -8.10 -16.76
C ASP A 81 -10.28 -8.44 -15.40
N PHE A 82 -11.00 -9.06 -14.48
CA PHE A 82 -10.47 -9.49 -13.19
C PHE A 82 -9.40 -10.58 -13.34
N GLU A 83 -9.61 -11.53 -14.26
CA GLU A 83 -8.60 -12.54 -14.57
C GLU A 83 -7.36 -11.93 -15.21
N ALA A 84 -7.54 -11.05 -16.19
CA ALA A 84 -6.43 -10.35 -16.84
C ALA A 84 -5.61 -9.53 -15.84
N LEU A 85 -6.28 -8.73 -14.99
CA LEU A 85 -5.63 -7.89 -13.99
C LEU A 85 -4.93 -8.75 -12.92
N SER A 86 -5.58 -9.79 -12.41
CA SER A 86 -4.97 -10.67 -11.41
C SER A 86 -3.75 -11.41 -11.97
N ASN A 87 -3.80 -11.87 -13.22
CA ASN A 87 -2.65 -12.46 -13.88
C ASN A 87 -1.52 -11.44 -14.05
N TYR A 88 -1.81 -10.22 -14.52
CA TYR A 88 -0.81 -9.16 -14.69
C TYR A 88 -0.10 -8.84 -13.37
N LEU A 89 -0.85 -8.62 -12.29
CA LEU A 89 -0.29 -8.23 -10.99
C LEU A 89 0.52 -9.35 -10.32
N THR A 90 0.26 -10.62 -10.65
CA THR A 90 1.03 -11.76 -10.10
C THR A 90 2.38 -11.99 -10.78
N HIS A 91 2.63 -11.40 -11.96
CA HIS A 91 3.90 -11.53 -12.68
C HIS A 91 5.04 -10.69 -12.11
N THR A 92 4.85 -10.06 -10.97
CA THR A 92 5.92 -9.31 -10.29
C THR A 92 7.00 -10.28 -9.80
N GLU A 93 8.24 -10.10 -10.28
CA GLU A 93 9.39 -10.94 -9.90
C GLU A 93 9.89 -10.64 -8.49
N TYR A 94 9.84 -9.37 -8.09
CA TYR A 94 10.35 -8.90 -6.80
C TYR A 94 9.22 -8.74 -5.80
N LYS A 95 9.24 -9.60 -4.78
CA LYS A 95 8.27 -9.61 -3.68
C LYS A 95 9.01 -9.52 -2.35
N TYR A 96 8.50 -8.67 -1.48
CA TYR A 96 9.04 -8.37 -0.17
C TYR A 96 7.96 -8.50 0.90
N PHE A 97 8.27 -8.14 2.14
CA PHE A 97 7.23 -7.99 3.14
C PHE A 97 6.28 -6.86 2.71
N MET A 98 5.01 -7.15 2.52
CA MET A 98 3.95 -6.21 2.22
C MET A 98 3.13 -5.97 3.49
N PHE A 99 3.01 -4.70 3.88
CA PHE A 99 2.26 -4.30 5.08
C PHE A 99 0.75 -4.51 4.92
N ARG A 100 0.25 -4.36 3.72
CA ARG A 100 -1.09 -4.48 3.21
C ARG A 100 -1.95 -3.24 3.43
N ASP A 101 -2.31 -2.85 4.61
CA ASP A 101 -3.18 -1.69 4.84
C ASP A 101 -2.39 -0.41 5.19
N PHE A 102 -1.33 -0.11 4.42
CA PHE A 102 -0.48 1.05 4.62
C PHE A 102 -1.17 2.35 4.19
N GLN A 103 -2.07 2.81 5.03
CA GLN A 103 -2.87 4.03 4.81
C GLN A 103 -2.59 5.05 5.91
N SER A 104 -2.75 6.35 5.60
CA SER A 104 -2.49 7.44 6.55
C SER A 104 -3.31 7.36 7.85
N ARG A 105 -4.45 6.66 7.85
CA ARG A 105 -5.23 6.38 9.06
C ARG A 105 -4.53 5.39 10.03
N ASN A 106 -3.69 4.50 9.49
CA ASN A 106 -2.95 3.47 10.22
C ASN A 106 -1.52 3.91 10.57
N ILE A 107 -1.20 5.18 10.33
CA ILE A 107 0.07 5.81 10.70
C ILE A 107 -0.22 6.79 11.83
N MET A 108 0.26 6.47 13.02
CA MET A 108 0.11 7.32 14.20
C MET A 108 1.30 8.28 14.29
N VAL A 109 1.01 9.55 14.55
CA VAL A 109 2.03 10.61 14.70
C VAL A 109 2.17 10.98 16.17
N ARG A 110 3.39 10.88 16.69
CA ARG A 110 3.77 11.33 18.04
C ARG A 110 5.14 12.01 17.98
N ASN A 111 5.24 13.23 18.48
CA ASN A 111 6.46 14.05 18.46
C ASN A 111 7.06 14.17 17.03
N ASN A 112 6.22 14.40 16.04
CA ASN A 112 6.57 14.44 14.60
C ASN A 112 7.30 13.19 14.06
N GLU A 113 7.04 12.03 14.70
CA GLU A 113 7.51 10.73 14.25
C GLU A 113 6.33 9.82 13.88
N PRO A 114 6.39 9.13 12.73
CA PRO A 114 5.37 8.17 12.33
C PRO A 114 5.57 6.82 13.03
N PHE A 115 4.47 6.20 13.46
CA PHE A 115 4.41 4.86 14.03
C PHE A 115 3.32 4.07 13.31
N PHE A 116 3.62 2.87 12.88
CA PHE A 116 2.71 2.04 12.09
C PHE A 116 1.92 1.08 12.98
N ILE A 117 0.63 1.02 12.76
CA ILE A 117 -0.30 0.11 13.42
C ILE A 117 -1.08 -0.69 12.38
N ASP A 118 -1.74 -1.77 12.79
CA ASP A 118 -2.60 -2.59 11.91
C ASP A 118 -1.83 -3.45 10.90
N TYR A 119 -0.65 -3.93 11.30
CA TYR A 119 0.28 -4.70 10.45
C TYR A 119 -0.01 -6.21 10.38
N GLN A 120 -0.99 -6.71 11.12
CA GLN A 120 -1.28 -8.14 11.20
C GLN A 120 -1.81 -8.74 9.88
N GLY A 121 -2.20 -7.91 8.92
CA GLY A 121 -2.53 -8.33 7.56
C GLY A 121 -1.32 -8.56 6.66
N GLY A 122 -0.11 -8.32 7.18
CA GLY A 122 1.13 -8.40 6.41
C GLY A 122 1.40 -9.79 5.83
N MET A 123 1.97 -9.83 4.64
CA MET A 123 2.28 -11.05 3.89
C MET A 123 3.38 -10.76 2.86
N LYS A 124 3.82 -11.77 2.11
CA LYS A 124 4.74 -11.55 0.99
C LYS A 124 3.98 -10.94 -0.20
N GLY A 125 4.49 -9.86 -0.78
CA GLY A 125 3.82 -9.22 -1.92
C GLY A 125 4.66 -8.15 -2.60
N ALA A 126 4.05 -7.53 -3.61
CA ALA A 126 4.67 -6.45 -4.37
C ALA A 126 4.65 -5.14 -3.55
N PRO A 127 5.79 -4.46 -3.37
CA PRO A 127 5.86 -3.22 -2.58
C PRO A 127 5.00 -2.09 -3.14
N GLN A 128 4.70 -2.11 -4.43
CA GLN A 128 3.84 -1.13 -5.10
C GLN A 128 2.44 -1.05 -4.49
N TYR A 129 1.92 -2.15 -3.91
CA TYR A 129 0.60 -2.17 -3.29
C TYR A 129 0.51 -1.19 -2.12
N ASP A 130 1.48 -1.21 -1.22
CA ASP A 130 1.48 -0.35 -0.03
C ASP A 130 1.69 1.12 -0.40
N VAL A 131 2.57 1.40 -1.37
CA VAL A 131 2.80 2.74 -1.89
C VAL A 131 1.51 3.30 -2.52
N ALA A 132 0.83 2.49 -3.35
CA ALA A 132 -0.45 2.86 -3.94
C ALA A 132 -1.53 3.09 -2.87
N SER A 133 -1.58 2.23 -1.85
CA SER A 133 -2.52 2.36 -0.73
C SER A 133 -2.34 3.67 0.03
N MET A 134 -1.12 4.18 0.15
CA MET A 134 -0.84 5.44 0.81
C MET A 134 -1.10 6.64 -0.10
N LEU A 135 -0.63 6.62 -1.34
CA LEU A 135 -0.64 7.78 -2.21
C LEU A 135 -1.99 8.00 -2.91
N TRP A 136 -2.73 6.94 -3.22
CA TRP A 136 -4.01 7.01 -3.94
C TRP A 136 -5.24 6.74 -3.07
N GLN A 137 -5.10 6.78 -1.75
CA GLN A 137 -6.26 6.67 -0.86
C GLN A 137 -7.23 7.84 -1.06
N ALA A 138 -8.51 7.53 -1.28
CA ALA A 138 -9.53 8.53 -1.61
C ALA A 138 -9.70 9.60 -0.52
N ARG A 139 -9.62 9.22 0.76
CA ARG A 139 -9.87 10.15 1.86
C ARG A 139 -8.76 11.18 2.06
N ALA A 140 -7.50 10.80 1.84
CA ALA A 140 -6.39 11.75 1.93
C ALA A 140 -6.38 12.72 0.75
N ASN A 141 -6.87 12.27 -0.42
CA ASN A 141 -7.00 13.07 -1.63
C ASN A 141 -5.76 13.93 -1.92
N LEU A 142 -4.58 13.31 -1.88
CA LEU A 142 -3.31 13.99 -2.09
C LEU A 142 -3.26 14.64 -3.47
N PRO A 143 -2.68 15.85 -3.60
CA PRO A 143 -2.42 16.48 -4.89
C PRO A 143 -1.48 15.60 -5.75
N ASP A 144 -1.63 15.65 -7.07
CA ASP A 144 -0.78 14.86 -7.98
C ASP A 144 0.70 15.23 -7.86
N GLU A 145 1.01 16.49 -7.60
CA GLU A 145 2.37 16.94 -7.31
C GLU A 145 2.97 16.21 -6.09
N TRP A 146 2.21 16.10 -5.00
CA TRP A 146 2.66 15.35 -3.82
C TRP A 146 2.82 13.86 -4.11
N LYS A 147 1.87 13.26 -4.83
CA LYS A 147 1.97 11.83 -5.20
C LYS A 147 3.24 11.54 -5.98
N ASN A 148 3.56 12.38 -6.98
CA ASN A 148 4.74 12.19 -7.80
C ASN A 148 6.03 12.37 -6.99
N SER A 149 6.16 13.46 -6.22
CA SER A 149 7.35 13.72 -5.41
C SER A 149 7.55 12.66 -4.32
N LEU A 150 6.47 12.24 -3.64
CA LEU A 150 6.53 11.19 -2.62
C LEU A 150 6.85 9.80 -3.20
N LEU A 151 6.40 9.52 -4.43
CA LEU A 151 6.77 8.30 -5.14
C LEU A 151 8.27 8.29 -5.46
N GLU A 152 8.82 9.41 -5.93
CA GLU A 152 10.26 9.57 -6.16
C GLU A 152 11.06 9.41 -4.85
N ASP A 153 10.60 10.02 -3.76
CA ASP A 153 11.23 9.88 -2.44
C ASP A 153 11.28 8.40 -1.99
N TYR A 154 10.17 7.68 -2.17
CA TYR A 154 10.11 6.24 -1.88
C TYR A 154 11.10 5.44 -2.75
N MET A 155 11.10 5.67 -4.07
CA MET A 155 11.98 4.96 -5.00
C MET A 155 13.45 5.19 -4.66
N ASN A 156 13.84 6.43 -4.40
CA ASN A 156 15.20 6.77 -3.99
C ASN A 156 15.61 6.07 -2.68
N ALA A 157 14.71 6.03 -1.70
CA ALA A 157 14.97 5.33 -0.44
C ALA A 157 15.13 3.81 -0.66
N PHE A 158 14.26 3.21 -1.48
CA PHE A 158 14.29 1.79 -1.80
C PHE A 158 15.57 1.38 -2.54
N GLU A 159 15.96 2.14 -3.58
CA GLU A 159 17.19 1.91 -4.35
C GLU A 159 18.46 2.05 -3.49
N ASN A 160 18.49 3.04 -2.60
CA ASN A 160 19.62 3.23 -1.69
C ASN A 160 19.80 2.04 -0.73
N ILE A 161 18.72 1.40 -0.29
CA ILE A 161 18.82 0.24 0.60
C ILE A 161 19.29 -0.99 -0.17
N ILE A 162 18.78 -1.24 -1.38
CA ILE A 162 19.21 -2.35 -2.24
C ILE A 162 20.68 -2.15 -2.64
N GLY A 163 21.09 -0.94 -3.04
CA GLY A 163 22.47 -0.65 -3.43
C GLY A 163 23.50 -0.77 -2.29
N GLN A 164 23.06 -0.73 -1.03
CA GLN A 164 23.92 -0.98 0.15
C GLN A 164 24.04 -2.47 0.50
N ALA A 165 23.14 -3.31 -0.03
CA ALA A 165 23.10 -4.76 0.24
C ALA A 165 23.93 -5.60 -0.75
N ILE A 166 24.55 -4.95 -1.77
CA ILE A 166 25.46 -5.52 -2.75
C ILE A 166 26.90 -5.13 -2.39
#